data_efced19048b5ce7b4a10c153da19fd3b
#
_entry.id   efced19048b5ce7b4a10c153da19fd3b
#
_cell.length_a   1.000
_cell.length_b   1.000
_cell.length_c   1.000
_cell.angle_alpha   90.00
_cell.angle_beta   90.00
_cell.angle_gamma   90.00
#
_symmetry.space_group_name_H-M   'P 1'
#
loop_
_entity.id
_entity.type
_entity.pdbx_description
1 polymer ?
#
loop_
_entity_poly.entity_id
_entity_poly.type
_entity_poly.pdbx_seq_one_letter_code
_entity_poly.pdbx_strand_id
1 'polypeptide(L)'
;MLLVEPVFGGPMIDFSFSPEIEDVRLKVRAFMDEQVRPRWESIDQNDRSAVVKAIVELRKLAQEDWKLWLPHMPVEWGGMGLGPTAMAAVSAEAAKVSIGPYVLNAQAPDEGNQHTLLHWATPEQKEKYLRPLCEGKKRSCFAMTEPEVAGSDPTLIKTFAYKDGDEWVINGHKWFISGARGAQFALLVARTEEDPDLPQAANSCFIVDIPSEGWNIVRDVETMSGGHNHCEIEIKDLRVPQANMLGGRGQGHLLGQYRLGPARLAHCMRWIAQAETALDMMVARALERYSHGSLLAEKQGIQWLIADSAMEMYQGKLMILHAAYKIEHGMDFTSEVSMTKHFVANSLWKIIDRAIQVHGALGYSTDIPLAGMLQQARWSRFADGADEIHQMRIAQRTISAYKDFGTTKKATGDLPL
;
A
#
# COMPACT_ATOMS: atom_id res chain seq x y z
N MET A 1 13.31 39.67 4.28
CA MET A 1 13.56 38.32 4.82
C MET A 1 15.06 38.21 5.04
N LEU A 2 15.52 38.33 6.29
CA LEU A 2 16.95 38.25 6.65
C LEU A 2 17.35 36.77 6.56
N LEU A 3 18.14 36.42 5.55
CA LEU A 3 18.88 35.16 5.51
C LEU A 3 19.98 35.28 6.55
N VAL A 4 19.79 34.70 7.72
CA VAL A 4 20.85 34.52 8.70
C VAL A 4 21.68 33.33 8.22
N GLU A 5 22.92 33.54 7.84
CA GLU A 5 23.87 32.46 7.57
C GLU A 5 23.99 31.58 8.84
N PRO A 6 23.90 30.24 8.72
CA PRO A 6 24.01 29.36 9.87
C PRO A 6 25.43 29.47 10.48
N VAL A 7 25.51 29.82 11.77
CA VAL A 7 26.74 29.98 12.52
C VAL A 7 27.47 28.64 12.77
N PHE A 8 26.80 27.51 12.52
CA PHE A 8 27.36 26.16 12.69
C PHE A 8 27.10 25.33 11.42
N GLY A 9 28.19 24.91 10.76
CA GLY A 9 28.17 24.00 9.62
C GLY A 9 27.88 22.56 10.07
N GLY A 10 26.61 22.24 10.31
CA GLY A 10 26.09 20.88 10.52
C GLY A 10 25.02 20.56 9.48
N PRO A 11 24.60 19.28 9.32
CA PRO A 11 23.53 18.94 8.42
C PRO A 11 22.23 19.64 8.86
N MET A 12 21.77 20.58 8.04
CA MET A 12 20.45 21.19 8.20
C MET A 12 19.38 20.17 7.78
N ILE A 13 18.25 20.16 8.49
CA ILE A 13 17.06 19.44 8.02
C ILE A 13 16.55 20.17 6.78
N ASP A 14 16.67 19.52 5.63
CA ASP A 14 16.12 19.99 4.36
C ASP A 14 14.88 19.16 4.02
N PHE A 15 13.73 19.81 3.86
CA PHE A 15 12.47 19.17 3.49
C PHE A 15 12.16 19.28 1.99
N SER A 16 13.07 19.84 1.19
CA SER A 16 12.95 19.88 -0.25
C SER A 16 13.40 18.54 -0.87
N PHE A 17 12.83 18.21 -2.00
CA PHE A 17 13.36 17.14 -2.84
C PHE A 17 14.53 17.67 -3.67
N SER A 18 15.45 16.78 -4.06
CA SER A 18 16.45 17.12 -5.05
C SER A 18 15.78 17.50 -6.38
N PRO A 19 16.44 18.30 -7.24
CA PRO A 19 15.89 18.66 -8.54
C PRO A 19 15.46 17.44 -9.38
N GLU A 20 16.21 16.34 -9.31
CA GLU A 20 15.93 15.12 -10.05
C GLU A 20 14.64 14.45 -9.56
N ILE A 21 14.40 14.39 -8.26
CA ILE A 21 13.17 13.85 -7.68
C ILE A 21 11.99 14.75 -8.03
N GLU A 22 12.19 16.07 -7.96
CA GLU A 22 11.15 17.04 -8.31
C GLU A 22 10.76 16.95 -9.78
N ASP A 23 11.72 16.79 -10.69
CA ASP A 23 11.48 16.60 -12.11
C ASP A 23 10.66 15.33 -12.37
N VAL A 24 11.00 14.22 -11.73
CA VAL A 24 10.22 12.97 -11.85
C VAL A 24 8.82 13.16 -11.28
N ARG A 25 8.68 13.80 -10.12
CA ARG A 25 7.38 14.08 -9.50
C ARG A 25 6.47 14.90 -10.43
N LEU A 26 7.00 15.98 -11.00
CA LEU A 26 6.26 16.83 -11.93
C LEU A 26 5.90 16.09 -13.22
N LYS A 27 6.80 15.25 -13.72
CA LYS A 27 6.55 14.41 -14.89
C LYS A 27 5.43 13.39 -14.64
N VAL A 28 5.40 12.77 -13.44
CA VAL A 28 4.29 11.89 -13.06
C VAL A 28 2.98 12.66 -12.97
N ARG A 29 2.97 13.87 -12.38
CA ARG A 29 1.79 14.74 -12.35
C ARG A 29 1.28 15.03 -13.77
N ALA A 30 2.14 15.49 -14.66
CA ALA A 30 1.78 15.77 -16.05
C ALA A 30 1.21 14.53 -16.75
N PHE A 31 1.83 13.37 -16.58
CA PHE A 31 1.34 12.12 -17.14
C PHE A 31 -0.06 11.75 -16.60
N MET A 32 -0.29 11.92 -15.30
CA MET A 32 -1.61 11.66 -14.69
C MET A 32 -2.67 12.62 -15.23
N ASP A 33 -2.36 13.89 -15.36
CA ASP A 33 -3.34 14.92 -15.78
C ASP A 33 -3.59 14.90 -17.29
N GLU A 34 -2.57 14.68 -18.12
CA GLU A 34 -2.66 14.75 -19.57
C GLU A 34 -3.09 13.43 -20.23
N GLN A 35 -2.72 12.28 -19.67
CA GLN A 35 -2.94 10.98 -20.28
C GLN A 35 -3.88 10.09 -19.47
N VAL A 36 -3.63 9.93 -18.15
CA VAL A 36 -4.33 8.92 -17.36
C VAL A 36 -5.74 9.38 -17.00
N ARG A 37 -5.91 10.59 -16.47
CA ARG A 37 -7.21 11.13 -16.05
C ARG A 37 -8.20 11.23 -17.21
N PRO A 38 -7.88 11.85 -18.36
CA PRO A 38 -8.82 11.96 -19.47
C PRO A 38 -9.24 10.58 -20.01
N ARG A 39 -8.30 9.64 -20.08
CA ARG A 39 -8.60 8.28 -20.54
C ARG A 39 -9.48 7.53 -19.55
N TRP A 40 -9.23 7.68 -18.24
CA TRP A 40 -10.02 7.06 -17.18
C TRP A 40 -11.45 7.58 -17.11
N GLU A 41 -11.63 8.89 -17.26
CA GLU A 41 -12.94 9.55 -17.24
C GLU A 41 -13.74 9.29 -18.53
N SER A 42 -13.10 8.93 -19.63
CA SER A 42 -13.77 8.66 -20.92
C SER A 42 -14.38 7.26 -21.04
N ILE A 43 -14.17 6.36 -20.09
CA ILE A 43 -14.64 4.97 -20.15
C ILE A 43 -15.68 4.67 -19.08
N ASP A 44 -16.53 3.67 -19.32
CA ASP A 44 -17.34 3.07 -18.26
C ASP A 44 -16.45 2.24 -17.33
N GLN A 45 -16.28 2.73 -16.10
CA GLN A 45 -15.43 2.10 -15.08
C GLN A 45 -16.02 0.79 -14.54
N ASN A 46 -17.28 0.48 -14.84
CA ASN A 46 -17.92 -0.81 -14.54
C ASN A 46 -17.68 -1.83 -15.65
N ASP A 47 -17.31 -1.39 -16.86
CA ASP A 47 -16.90 -2.30 -17.93
C ASP A 47 -15.46 -2.76 -17.74
N ARG A 48 -15.30 -3.98 -17.20
CA ARG A 48 -13.98 -4.59 -16.96
C ARG A 48 -13.12 -4.66 -18.22
N SER A 49 -13.71 -4.87 -19.40
CA SER A 49 -12.96 -4.95 -20.66
C SER A 49 -12.40 -3.58 -21.03
N ALA A 50 -13.20 -2.51 -20.93
CA ALA A 50 -12.78 -1.15 -21.17
C ALA A 50 -11.67 -0.72 -20.19
N VAL A 51 -11.82 -1.07 -18.90
CA VAL A 51 -10.81 -0.80 -17.86
C VAL A 51 -9.48 -1.50 -18.16
N VAL A 52 -9.50 -2.79 -18.49
CA VAL A 52 -8.27 -3.55 -18.82
C VAL A 52 -7.60 -2.97 -20.06
N LYS A 53 -8.37 -2.66 -21.10
CA LYS A 53 -7.84 -2.04 -22.33
C LYS A 53 -7.17 -0.71 -22.05
N ALA A 54 -7.82 0.17 -21.29
CA ALA A 54 -7.25 1.47 -20.91
C ALA A 54 -5.95 1.33 -20.10
N ILE A 55 -5.91 0.40 -19.13
CA ILE A 55 -4.69 0.15 -18.35
C ILE A 55 -3.54 -0.35 -19.26
N VAL A 56 -3.80 -1.26 -20.20
CA VAL A 56 -2.77 -1.76 -21.12
C VAL A 56 -2.22 -0.65 -22.01
N GLU A 57 -3.10 0.18 -22.59
CA GLU A 57 -2.71 1.33 -23.41
C GLU A 57 -1.86 2.34 -22.62
N LEU A 58 -2.31 2.70 -21.43
CA LEU A 58 -1.61 3.65 -20.55
C LEU A 58 -0.26 3.12 -20.05
N ARG A 59 -0.16 1.82 -19.75
CA ARG A 59 1.10 1.16 -19.39
C ARG A 59 2.13 1.26 -20.52
N LYS A 60 1.69 1.07 -21.76
CA LYS A 60 2.57 1.23 -22.92
C LYS A 60 3.10 2.66 -23.01
N LEU A 61 2.24 3.68 -22.85
CA LEU A 61 2.67 5.08 -22.80
C LEU A 61 3.66 5.34 -21.67
N ALA A 62 3.38 4.83 -20.46
CA ALA A 62 4.29 4.96 -19.32
C ALA A 62 5.67 4.37 -19.59
N GLN A 63 5.74 3.23 -20.30
CA GLN A 63 6.99 2.54 -20.64
C GLN A 63 7.75 3.22 -21.77
N GLU A 64 7.06 3.46 -22.90
CA GLU A 64 7.71 3.82 -24.17
C GLU A 64 7.94 5.33 -24.32
N ASP A 65 6.97 6.14 -23.93
CA ASP A 65 7.01 7.58 -24.18
C ASP A 65 7.43 8.37 -22.95
N TRP A 66 6.81 8.08 -21.80
CA TRP A 66 7.03 8.83 -20.58
C TRP A 66 8.18 8.32 -19.73
N LYS A 67 8.62 7.08 -19.89
CA LYS A 67 9.71 6.46 -19.10
C LYS A 67 9.45 6.54 -17.59
N LEU A 68 8.22 6.23 -17.16
CA LEU A 68 7.75 6.28 -15.77
C LEU A 68 7.40 4.88 -15.23
N TRP A 69 7.82 3.84 -15.95
CA TRP A 69 7.49 2.45 -15.61
C TRP A 69 8.28 1.95 -14.40
N LEU A 70 7.57 1.25 -13.50
CA LEU A 70 8.17 0.48 -12.41
C LEU A 70 9.13 1.32 -11.54
N PRO A 71 8.68 2.47 -11.01
CA PRO A 71 9.58 3.48 -10.43
C PRO A 71 10.38 2.97 -9.22
N HIS A 72 9.82 2.05 -8.42
CA HIS A 72 10.40 1.52 -7.18
C HIS A 72 11.41 0.38 -7.37
N MET A 73 11.49 -0.22 -8.56
CA MET A 73 12.39 -1.36 -8.79
C MET A 73 13.72 -0.91 -9.37
N PRO A 74 14.81 -1.68 -9.10
CA PRO A 74 16.13 -1.37 -9.65
C PRO A 74 16.16 -1.37 -11.18
N VAL A 75 17.13 -0.64 -11.74
CA VAL A 75 17.27 -0.43 -13.20
C VAL A 75 17.51 -1.75 -13.93
N GLU A 76 18.26 -2.69 -13.36
CA GLU A 76 18.50 -4.03 -13.94
C GLU A 76 17.22 -4.88 -14.08
N TRP A 77 16.15 -4.51 -13.40
CA TRP A 77 14.82 -5.13 -13.52
C TRP A 77 13.86 -4.29 -14.38
N GLY A 78 14.36 -3.26 -15.05
CA GLY A 78 13.57 -2.38 -15.91
C GLY A 78 12.84 -1.27 -15.18
N GLY A 79 13.19 -1.03 -13.92
CA GLY A 79 12.63 0.05 -13.11
C GLY A 79 13.43 1.35 -13.17
N MET A 80 13.01 2.34 -12.39
CA MET A 80 13.68 3.65 -12.32
C MET A 80 14.69 3.73 -11.16
N GLY A 81 14.71 2.76 -10.24
CA GLY A 81 15.61 2.73 -9.08
C GLY A 81 15.32 3.80 -8.02
N LEU A 82 14.08 4.28 -7.94
CA LEU A 82 13.74 5.31 -6.96
C LEU A 82 13.70 4.75 -5.54
N GLY A 83 14.38 5.43 -4.63
CA GLY A 83 14.32 5.13 -3.20
C GLY A 83 12.98 5.50 -2.56
N PRO A 84 12.73 5.04 -1.32
CA PRO A 84 11.48 5.30 -0.60
C PRO A 84 11.09 6.77 -0.48
N THR A 85 12.04 7.68 -0.33
CA THR A 85 11.78 9.13 -0.23
C THR A 85 11.25 9.69 -1.55
N ALA A 86 11.86 9.33 -2.68
CA ALA A 86 11.38 9.71 -4.00
C ALA A 86 10.02 9.06 -4.30
N MET A 87 9.83 7.79 -3.88
CA MET A 87 8.55 7.08 -4.03
C MET A 87 7.42 7.73 -3.24
N ALA A 88 7.71 8.44 -2.13
CA ALA A 88 6.67 9.18 -1.42
C ALA A 88 6.03 10.26 -2.31
N ALA A 89 6.84 11.00 -3.07
CA ALA A 89 6.37 12.01 -4.01
C ALA A 89 5.67 11.38 -5.23
N VAL A 90 6.30 10.39 -5.86
CA VAL A 90 5.80 9.74 -7.07
C VAL A 90 4.47 9.01 -6.81
N SER A 91 4.38 8.24 -5.73
CA SER A 91 3.16 7.51 -5.37
C SER A 91 2.00 8.44 -5.03
N ALA A 92 2.27 9.59 -4.40
CA ALA A 92 1.25 10.59 -4.12
C ALA A 92 0.69 11.20 -5.41
N GLU A 93 1.54 11.60 -6.36
CA GLU A 93 1.05 12.14 -7.64
C GLU A 93 0.29 11.08 -8.45
N ALA A 94 0.79 9.85 -8.51
CA ALA A 94 0.11 8.76 -9.22
C ALA A 94 -1.27 8.45 -8.64
N ALA A 95 -1.42 8.49 -7.31
CA ALA A 95 -2.66 8.15 -6.62
C ALA A 95 -3.77 9.22 -6.69
N LYS A 96 -3.49 10.39 -7.29
CA LYS A 96 -4.52 11.39 -7.63
C LYS A 96 -5.50 10.91 -8.70
N VAL A 97 -5.13 9.85 -9.44
CA VAL A 97 -6.02 9.11 -10.31
C VAL A 97 -6.05 7.66 -9.84
N SER A 98 -7.22 7.10 -9.58
CA SER A 98 -7.37 5.79 -8.91
C SER A 98 -6.61 4.64 -9.57
N ILE A 99 -6.47 4.64 -10.91
CA ILE A 99 -5.70 3.63 -11.65
C ILE A 99 -4.21 3.99 -11.84
N GLY A 100 -3.79 5.20 -11.48
CA GLY A 100 -2.42 5.68 -11.73
C GLY A 100 -1.33 4.74 -11.20
N PRO A 101 -1.39 4.26 -9.95
CA PRO A 101 -0.42 3.28 -9.44
C PRO A 101 -0.39 1.96 -10.23
N TYR A 102 -1.55 1.49 -10.74
CA TYR A 102 -1.61 0.31 -11.62
C TYR A 102 -0.93 0.56 -12.97
N VAL A 103 -1.10 1.76 -13.51
CA VAL A 103 -0.49 2.16 -14.78
C VAL A 103 1.04 2.18 -14.67
N LEU A 104 1.58 2.60 -13.54
CA LEU A 104 3.03 2.61 -13.28
C LEU A 104 3.60 1.26 -12.80
N ASN A 105 2.78 0.21 -12.67
CA ASN A 105 3.13 -1.08 -12.07
C ASN A 105 3.67 -0.96 -10.63
N ALA A 106 3.18 0.02 -9.88
CA ALA A 106 3.54 0.35 -8.51
C ALA A 106 2.33 0.22 -7.56
N GLN A 107 1.56 -0.86 -7.69
CA GLN A 107 0.36 -1.13 -6.89
C GLN A 107 0.39 -2.52 -6.27
N ALA A 108 -0.14 -2.62 -5.06
CA ALA A 108 -0.37 -3.91 -4.40
C ALA A 108 -1.37 -4.79 -5.21
N PRO A 109 -1.20 -6.11 -5.21
CA PRO A 109 -0.18 -6.89 -4.48
C PRO A 109 1.19 -6.96 -5.17
N ASP A 110 1.29 -6.63 -6.47
CA ASP A 110 2.48 -6.84 -7.29
C ASP A 110 3.70 -6.09 -6.74
N GLU A 111 3.57 -4.81 -6.34
CA GLU A 111 4.65 -4.02 -5.75
C GLU A 111 5.31 -4.73 -4.55
N GLY A 112 4.50 -5.20 -3.59
CA GLY A 112 5.03 -5.95 -2.44
C GLY A 112 5.62 -7.30 -2.82
N ASN A 113 5.06 -7.98 -3.82
CA ASN A 113 5.57 -9.27 -4.29
C ASN A 113 6.87 -9.09 -5.11
N GLN A 114 7.02 -7.99 -5.86
CA GLN A 114 8.27 -7.64 -6.55
C GLN A 114 9.42 -7.47 -5.56
N HIS A 115 9.24 -6.67 -4.51
CA HIS A 115 10.24 -6.50 -3.46
C HIS A 115 10.56 -7.81 -2.73
N THR A 116 9.53 -8.63 -2.48
CA THR A 116 9.70 -9.92 -1.82
C THR A 116 10.52 -10.88 -2.68
N LEU A 117 10.18 -11.02 -3.95
CA LEU A 117 10.92 -11.88 -4.89
C LEU A 117 12.34 -11.36 -5.13
N LEU A 118 12.53 -10.03 -5.24
CA LEU A 118 13.85 -9.43 -5.40
C LEU A 118 14.80 -9.85 -4.27
N HIS A 119 14.30 -9.92 -3.04
CA HIS A 119 15.13 -10.22 -1.86
C HIS A 119 15.26 -11.71 -1.56
N TRP A 120 14.16 -12.48 -1.67
CA TRP A 120 14.07 -13.84 -1.15
C TRP A 120 14.17 -14.95 -2.20
N ALA A 121 13.95 -14.62 -3.49
CA ALA A 121 13.91 -15.62 -4.55
C ALA A 121 15.32 -16.01 -5.01
N THR A 122 15.45 -17.28 -5.42
CA THR A 122 16.67 -17.76 -6.10
C THR A 122 16.81 -17.10 -7.48
N PRO A 123 18.00 -17.15 -8.12
CA PRO A 123 18.17 -16.64 -9.47
C PRO A 123 17.15 -17.22 -10.46
N GLU A 124 16.88 -18.53 -10.41
CA GLU A 124 15.92 -19.21 -11.27
C GLU A 124 14.48 -18.75 -11.01
N GLN A 125 14.11 -18.59 -9.74
CA GLN A 125 12.80 -18.06 -9.36
C GLN A 125 12.65 -16.61 -9.81
N LYS A 126 13.69 -15.78 -9.72
CA LYS A 126 13.67 -14.39 -10.22
C LYS A 126 13.41 -14.34 -11.71
N GLU A 127 14.10 -15.13 -12.51
CA GLU A 127 13.86 -15.17 -13.96
C GLU A 127 12.47 -15.69 -14.32
N LYS A 128 11.97 -16.71 -13.61
CA LYS A 128 10.64 -17.29 -13.88
C LYS A 128 9.47 -16.42 -13.45
N TYR A 129 9.59 -15.70 -12.32
CA TYR A 129 8.48 -14.99 -11.68
C TYR A 129 8.68 -13.48 -11.58
N LEU A 130 9.84 -13.00 -11.13
CA LEU A 130 10.07 -11.57 -10.93
C LEU A 130 10.21 -10.84 -12.26
N ARG A 131 11.00 -11.35 -13.20
CA ARG A 131 11.21 -10.69 -14.50
C ARG A 131 9.90 -10.43 -15.25
N PRO A 132 9.03 -11.45 -15.49
CA PRO A 132 7.77 -11.19 -16.19
C PRO A 132 6.79 -10.33 -15.36
N LEU A 133 6.90 -10.32 -14.03
CA LEU A 133 6.12 -9.43 -13.17
C LEU A 133 6.57 -7.96 -13.33
N CYS A 134 7.88 -7.71 -13.37
CA CYS A 134 8.46 -6.39 -13.63
C CYS A 134 8.14 -5.90 -15.04
N GLU A 135 8.16 -6.77 -16.03
CA GLU A 135 7.78 -6.46 -17.41
C GLU A 135 6.27 -6.24 -17.60
N GLY A 136 5.46 -6.47 -16.57
CA GLY A 136 3.99 -6.35 -16.64
C GLY A 136 3.31 -7.46 -17.45
N LYS A 137 4.03 -8.53 -17.79
CA LYS A 137 3.54 -9.71 -18.53
C LYS A 137 2.78 -10.67 -17.64
N LYS A 138 3.11 -10.71 -16.35
CA LYS A 138 2.40 -11.49 -15.32
C LYS A 138 1.87 -10.59 -14.23
N ARG A 139 0.85 -11.10 -13.54
CA ARG A 139 0.31 -10.53 -12.30
C ARG A 139 0.43 -11.59 -11.20
N SER A 140 0.45 -11.14 -9.97
CA SER A 140 0.57 -12.01 -8.81
C SER A 140 -0.48 -11.71 -7.76
N CYS A 141 -0.62 -12.61 -6.78
CA CYS A 141 -1.34 -12.34 -5.55
C CYS A 141 -0.55 -12.83 -4.32
N PHE A 142 -0.99 -12.39 -3.14
CA PHE A 142 -0.42 -12.81 -1.86
C PHE A 142 -1.50 -13.49 -1.03
N ALA A 143 -1.38 -14.79 -0.82
CA ALA A 143 -2.39 -15.63 -0.19
C ALA A 143 -1.97 -16.00 1.24
N MET A 144 -2.42 -15.19 2.21
CA MET A 144 -2.06 -15.37 3.62
C MET A 144 -3.29 -15.51 4.51
N THR A 145 -4.23 -14.57 4.45
CA THR A 145 -5.39 -14.46 5.34
C THR A 145 -6.37 -15.61 5.16
N GLU A 146 -6.95 -16.10 6.26
CA GLU A 146 -7.88 -17.23 6.33
C GLU A 146 -9.19 -16.82 7.01
N PRO A 147 -10.35 -17.39 6.62
CA PRO A 147 -11.61 -17.07 7.26
C PRO A 147 -11.79 -17.66 8.66
N GLU A 148 -11.12 -18.77 8.98
CA GLU A 148 -11.27 -19.52 10.23
C GLU A 148 -10.47 -18.96 11.39
N VAL A 149 -9.54 -18.02 11.12
CA VAL A 149 -8.65 -17.46 12.15
C VAL A 149 -8.53 -15.96 12.02
N ALA A 150 -8.11 -15.30 13.10
CA ALA A 150 -7.88 -13.87 13.07
C ALA A 150 -6.75 -13.51 12.11
N GLY A 151 -7.05 -12.75 11.04
CA GLY A 151 -6.04 -12.28 10.08
C GLY A 151 -4.97 -11.38 10.68
N SER A 152 -5.21 -10.81 11.86
CA SER A 152 -4.25 -10.02 12.63
C SER A 152 -3.19 -10.86 13.36
N ASP A 153 -3.38 -12.17 13.47
CA ASP A 153 -2.46 -13.10 14.13
C ASP A 153 -2.02 -14.22 13.16
N PRO A 154 -0.92 -14.02 12.43
CA PRO A 154 -0.43 -15.00 11.47
C PRO A 154 0.12 -16.30 12.09
N THR A 155 0.25 -16.36 13.42
CA THR A 155 0.64 -17.60 14.11
C THR A 155 -0.48 -18.63 14.13
N LEU A 156 -1.72 -18.21 13.85
CA LEU A 156 -2.92 -19.05 13.84
C LEU A 156 -3.22 -19.69 12.48
N ILE A 157 -2.44 -19.44 11.45
CA ILE A 157 -2.63 -19.98 10.09
C ILE A 157 -2.84 -21.49 10.15
N LYS A 158 -3.95 -21.96 9.53
CA LYS A 158 -4.35 -23.37 9.48
C LYS A 158 -4.02 -24.07 8.17
N THR A 159 -3.91 -23.31 7.05
CA THR A 159 -3.44 -23.87 5.78
C THR A 159 -2.13 -24.62 6.03
N PHE A 160 -2.11 -25.90 5.72
CA PHE A 160 -1.01 -26.79 6.08
C PHE A 160 -0.38 -27.41 4.83
N ALA A 161 0.94 -27.53 4.83
CA ALA A 161 1.73 -28.16 3.79
C ALA A 161 2.56 -29.31 4.40
N TYR A 162 2.45 -30.49 3.84
CA TYR A 162 3.30 -31.62 4.19
C TYR A 162 4.13 -32.08 2.98
N LYS A 163 5.29 -32.61 3.25
CA LYS A 163 6.23 -33.07 2.22
C LYS A 163 5.84 -34.46 1.71
N ASP A 164 5.80 -34.63 0.38
CA ASP A 164 5.55 -35.88 -0.32
C ASP A 164 6.58 -36.02 -1.46
N GLY A 165 7.66 -36.78 -1.20
CA GLY A 165 8.81 -36.85 -2.11
C GLY A 165 9.50 -35.49 -2.31
N ASP A 166 9.56 -35.02 -3.56
CA ASP A 166 10.16 -33.75 -3.95
C ASP A 166 9.11 -32.61 -4.07
N GLU A 167 7.89 -32.86 -3.61
CA GLU A 167 6.79 -31.91 -3.63
C GLU A 167 6.25 -31.62 -2.23
N TRP A 168 5.51 -30.55 -2.13
CA TRP A 168 4.66 -30.20 -1.01
C TRP A 168 3.20 -30.34 -1.41
N VAL A 169 2.41 -31.00 -0.58
CA VAL A 169 0.96 -31.10 -0.73
C VAL A 169 0.31 -30.13 0.25
N ILE A 170 -0.47 -29.19 -0.26
CA ILE A 170 -1.02 -28.08 0.52
C ILE A 170 -2.54 -28.16 0.54
N ASN A 171 -3.11 -28.03 1.74
CA ASN A 171 -4.56 -28.00 1.98
C ASN A 171 -4.89 -26.81 2.87
N GLY A 172 -5.98 -26.09 2.57
CA GLY A 172 -6.40 -24.96 3.35
C GLY A 172 -7.45 -24.09 2.68
N HIS A 173 -7.69 -22.93 3.32
CA HIS A 173 -8.72 -21.99 2.89
C HIS A 173 -8.20 -20.56 3.05
N LYS A 174 -8.22 -19.79 1.99
CA LYS A 174 -7.76 -18.40 1.97
C LYS A 174 -8.88 -17.47 1.53
N TRP A 175 -8.92 -16.26 2.08
CA TRP A 175 -9.88 -15.25 1.66
C TRP A 175 -9.30 -13.84 1.64
N PHE A 176 -10.03 -12.89 1.07
CA PHE A 176 -9.56 -11.53 0.81
C PHE A 176 -8.26 -11.50 0.01
N ILE A 177 -8.06 -12.48 -0.90
CA ILE A 177 -6.86 -12.54 -1.72
C ILE A 177 -7.02 -11.62 -2.93
N SER A 178 -6.39 -10.44 -2.80
CA SER A 178 -6.48 -9.37 -3.80
C SER A 178 -5.81 -9.77 -5.10
N GLY A 179 -6.53 -9.57 -6.21
CA GLY A 179 -6.02 -9.80 -7.56
C GLY A 179 -5.90 -11.25 -7.98
N ALA A 180 -6.32 -12.23 -7.16
CA ALA A 180 -6.14 -13.66 -7.44
C ALA A 180 -6.80 -14.10 -8.77
N ARG A 181 -7.96 -13.55 -9.14
CA ARG A 181 -8.65 -13.89 -10.39
C ARG A 181 -7.85 -13.55 -11.66
N GLY A 182 -6.94 -12.61 -11.58
CA GLY A 182 -6.09 -12.21 -12.72
C GLY A 182 -4.62 -12.56 -12.54
N ALA A 183 -4.26 -13.28 -11.47
CA ALA A 183 -2.89 -13.67 -11.18
C ALA A 183 -2.46 -14.90 -11.99
N GLN A 184 -1.20 -14.95 -12.39
CA GLN A 184 -0.56 -16.11 -13.00
C GLN A 184 0.31 -16.87 -11.99
N PHE A 185 0.54 -16.30 -10.81
CA PHE A 185 1.11 -17.02 -9.67
C PHE A 185 0.71 -16.35 -8.34
N ALA A 186 0.80 -17.14 -7.27
CA ALA A 186 0.59 -16.69 -5.91
C ALA A 186 1.83 -16.86 -5.04
N LEU A 187 2.04 -15.95 -4.10
CA LEU A 187 2.86 -16.20 -2.92
C LEU A 187 1.93 -16.72 -1.82
N LEU A 188 1.99 -18.02 -1.54
CA LEU A 188 1.10 -18.70 -0.61
C LEU A 188 1.83 -18.98 0.71
N VAL A 189 1.27 -18.52 1.81
CA VAL A 189 1.76 -18.80 3.16
C VAL A 189 0.99 -20.01 3.73
N ALA A 190 1.74 -21.04 4.14
CA ALA A 190 1.19 -22.25 4.75
C ALA A 190 2.06 -22.73 5.90
N ARG A 191 1.47 -23.39 6.87
CA ARG A 191 2.16 -24.00 7.99
C ARG A 191 2.90 -25.26 7.51
N THR A 192 4.17 -25.38 7.86
CA THR A 192 5.02 -26.56 7.58
C THR A 192 5.56 -27.19 8.85
N GLU A 193 5.45 -26.52 9.99
CA GLU A 193 5.95 -26.97 11.28
C GLU A 193 4.82 -26.94 12.32
N GLU A 194 4.95 -27.82 13.33
CA GLU A 194 4.02 -27.90 14.46
C GLU A 194 4.75 -27.68 15.81
N ASP A 195 5.80 -26.87 15.83
CA ASP A 195 6.49 -26.54 17.06
C ASP A 195 5.71 -25.48 17.84
N PRO A 196 5.08 -25.83 18.98
CA PRO A 196 4.31 -24.90 19.80
C PRO A 196 5.18 -23.83 20.48
N ASP A 197 6.49 -24.08 20.65
CA ASP A 197 7.42 -23.15 21.28
C ASP A 197 7.94 -22.10 20.28
N LEU A 198 7.78 -22.36 18.97
CA LEU A 198 8.20 -21.48 17.89
C LEU A 198 7.07 -21.18 16.87
N PRO A 199 5.91 -20.67 17.32
CA PRO A 199 4.75 -20.51 16.43
C PRO A 199 5.00 -19.55 15.25
N GLN A 200 5.96 -18.65 15.38
CA GLN A 200 6.35 -17.72 14.29
C GLN A 200 7.21 -18.41 13.23
N ALA A 201 7.94 -19.46 13.57
CA ALA A 201 8.73 -20.27 12.65
C ALA A 201 7.90 -21.41 12.01
N ALA A 202 6.61 -21.52 12.32
CA ALA A 202 5.75 -22.58 11.80
C ALA A 202 5.43 -22.45 10.30
N ASN A 203 5.46 -21.24 9.75
CA ASN A 203 4.98 -20.94 8.41
C ASN A 203 6.13 -20.87 7.40
N SER A 204 5.86 -21.39 6.19
CA SER A 204 6.70 -21.25 4.99
C SER A 204 5.94 -20.51 3.89
N CYS A 205 6.65 -20.02 2.88
CA CYS A 205 6.07 -19.38 1.72
C CYS A 205 6.35 -20.18 0.46
N PHE A 206 5.35 -20.32 -0.40
CA PHE A 206 5.43 -21.07 -1.65
C PHE A 206 5.04 -20.20 -2.84
N ILE A 207 5.74 -20.35 -3.96
CA ILE A 207 5.33 -19.76 -5.23
C ILE A 207 4.46 -20.81 -5.94
N VAL A 208 3.18 -20.49 -6.11
CA VAL A 208 2.19 -21.36 -6.74
C VAL A 208 1.86 -20.81 -8.13
N ASP A 209 2.11 -21.60 -9.17
CA ASP A 209 1.67 -21.25 -10.52
C ASP A 209 0.13 -21.30 -10.62
N ILE A 210 -0.49 -20.37 -11.33
CA ILE A 210 -1.95 -20.30 -11.54
C ILE A 210 -2.21 -20.26 -13.07
N PRO A 211 -3.11 -21.12 -13.57
CA PRO A 211 -3.91 -22.12 -12.85
C PRO A 211 -3.09 -23.34 -12.40
N SER A 212 -3.48 -23.96 -11.28
CA SER A 212 -2.99 -25.25 -10.82
C SER A 212 -4.16 -26.10 -10.30
N GLU A 213 -4.07 -27.41 -10.47
CA GLU A 213 -4.99 -28.34 -9.84
C GLU A 213 -4.92 -28.17 -8.31
N GLY A 214 -6.07 -28.14 -7.66
CA GLY A 214 -6.18 -27.88 -6.23
C GLY A 214 -6.22 -26.40 -5.82
N TRP A 215 -6.05 -25.44 -6.74
CA TRP A 215 -6.27 -24.01 -6.50
C TRP A 215 -7.63 -23.58 -7.03
N ASN A 216 -8.65 -23.44 -6.16
CA ASN A 216 -10.01 -23.17 -6.56
C ASN A 216 -10.51 -21.82 -6.06
N ILE A 217 -10.79 -20.90 -6.96
CA ILE A 217 -11.45 -19.63 -6.61
C ILE A 217 -12.95 -19.93 -6.41
N VAL A 218 -13.40 -19.85 -5.16
CA VAL A 218 -14.79 -20.14 -4.77
C VAL A 218 -15.71 -19.01 -5.19
N ARG A 219 -15.33 -17.77 -4.86
CA ARG A 219 -16.09 -16.56 -5.20
C ARG A 219 -15.25 -15.31 -5.11
N ASP A 220 -15.74 -14.23 -5.63
CA ASP A 220 -15.29 -12.89 -5.26
C ASP A 220 -15.99 -12.48 -3.97
N VAL A 221 -15.21 -11.90 -3.04
CA VAL A 221 -15.74 -11.38 -1.77
C VAL A 221 -16.27 -9.98 -2.02
N GLU A 222 -17.57 -9.79 -1.91
CA GLU A 222 -18.20 -8.48 -2.00
C GLU A 222 -17.81 -7.60 -0.80
N THR A 223 -17.52 -6.34 -1.08
CA THR A 223 -17.13 -5.35 -0.06
C THR A 223 -18.05 -4.14 -0.11
N MET A 224 -17.98 -3.26 0.90
CA MET A 224 -18.79 -2.03 0.89
C MET A 224 -18.42 -1.06 -0.24
N SER A 225 -17.24 -1.22 -0.83
CA SER A 225 -16.83 -0.46 -2.03
C SER A 225 -17.19 -1.18 -3.33
N GLY A 226 -17.97 -2.25 -3.25
CA GLY A 226 -18.27 -3.12 -4.38
C GLY A 226 -17.05 -3.92 -4.85
N GLY A 227 -17.07 -4.33 -6.11
CA GLY A 227 -15.91 -4.84 -6.83
C GLY A 227 -15.59 -6.32 -6.63
N HIS A 228 -14.85 -6.84 -7.61
CA HIS A 228 -14.45 -8.23 -7.73
C HIS A 228 -12.91 -8.36 -7.61
N ASN A 229 -12.32 -7.72 -6.60
CA ASN A 229 -10.87 -7.66 -6.47
C ASN A 229 -10.31 -8.64 -5.43
N HIS A 230 -11.15 -9.12 -4.51
CA HIS A 230 -10.75 -10.01 -3.43
C HIS A 230 -11.42 -11.36 -3.60
N CYS A 231 -10.63 -12.43 -3.62
CA CYS A 231 -11.14 -13.78 -3.82
C CYS A 231 -11.11 -14.60 -2.53
N GLU A 232 -12.07 -15.52 -2.42
CA GLU A 232 -12.04 -16.65 -1.52
C GLU A 232 -11.53 -17.86 -2.30
N ILE A 233 -10.59 -18.62 -1.70
CA ILE A 233 -9.85 -19.67 -2.38
C ILE A 233 -9.83 -20.91 -1.50
N GLU A 234 -10.38 -22.00 -1.99
CA GLU A 234 -10.22 -23.34 -1.43
C GLU A 234 -8.99 -24.02 -2.04
N ILE A 235 -8.11 -24.55 -1.18
CA ILE A 235 -6.90 -25.25 -1.57
C ILE A 235 -7.06 -26.71 -1.16
N LYS A 236 -7.03 -27.61 -2.15
CA LYS A 236 -7.23 -29.04 -1.92
C LYS A 236 -6.21 -29.87 -2.69
N ASP A 237 -5.36 -30.56 -1.95
CA ASP A 237 -4.29 -31.42 -2.47
C ASP A 237 -3.41 -30.74 -3.52
N LEU A 238 -3.20 -29.42 -3.35
CA LEU A 238 -2.38 -28.61 -4.24
C LEU A 238 -0.92 -29.07 -4.15
N ARG A 239 -0.36 -29.53 -5.26
CA ARG A 239 1.03 -29.96 -5.36
C ARG A 239 1.94 -28.83 -5.80
N VAL A 240 2.98 -28.60 -5.02
CA VAL A 240 3.97 -27.53 -5.28
C VAL A 240 5.37 -28.13 -5.20
N PRO A 241 6.19 -28.05 -6.25
CA PRO A 241 7.58 -28.55 -6.21
C PRO A 241 8.40 -27.89 -5.09
N GLN A 242 9.32 -28.66 -4.49
CA GLN A 242 10.27 -28.14 -3.48
C GLN A 242 11.01 -26.87 -3.97
N ALA A 243 11.35 -26.83 -5.26
CA ALA A 243 12.03 -25.69 -5.89
C ALA A 243 11.20 -24.38 -5.89
N ASN A 244 9.91 -24.48 -5.64
CA ASN A 244 9.00 -23.33 -5.56
C ASN A 244 8.81 -22.81 -4.12
N MET A 245 9.50 -23.38 -3.12
CA MET A 245 9.57 -22.75 -1.79
C MET A 245 10.33 -21.43 -1.89
N LEU A 246 9.75 -20.34 -1.41
CA LEU A 246 10.37 -19.02 -1.41
C LEU A 246 11.09 -18.80 -0.08
N GLY A 247 12.39 -18.54 -0.13
CA GLY A 247 13.23 -18.54 1.05
C GLY A 247 13.43 -19.92 1.65
N GLY A 248 13.54 -20.03 2.97
CA GLY A 248 13.72 -21.27 3.71
C GLY A 248 12.45 -21.77 4.39
N ARG A 249 12.44 -23.05 4.74
CA ARG A 249 11.39 -23.65 5.57
C ARG A 249 11.32 -22.95 6.93
N GLY A 250 10.11 -22.63 7.39
CA GLY A 250 9.88 -21.89 8.64
C GLY A 250 10.09 -20.38 8.54
N GLN A 251 10.45 -19.82 7.38
CA GLN A 251 10.72 -18.39 7.21
C GLN A 251 9.51 -17.58 6.70
N GLY A 252 8.34 -18.20 6.55
CA GLY A 252 7.16 -17.53 5.98
C GLY A 252 6.68 -16.31 6.77
N HIS A 253 6.79 -16.36 8.10
CA HIS A 253 6.46 -15.20 8.95
C HIS A 253 7.45 -14.04 8.73
N LEU A 254 8.74 -14.31 8.73
CA LEU A 254 9.79 -13.31 8.51
C LEU A 254 9.64 -12.65 7.13
N LEU A 255 9.41 -13.46 6.10
CA LEU A 255 9.14 -13.00 4.74
C LEU A 255 7.88 -12.11 4.68
N GLY A 256 6.81 -12.53 5.38
CA GLY A 256 5.59 -11.73 5.49
C GLY A 256 5.83 -10.37 6.14
N GLN A 257 6.62 -10.30 7.21
CA GLN A 257 6.95 -9.02 7.87
C GLN A 257 7.85 -8.13 6.97
N TYR A 258 8.84 -8.73 6.28
CA TYR A 258 9.66 -8.02 5.30
C TYR A 258 8.80 -7.38 4.19
N ARG A 259 7.84 -8.14 3.65
CA ARG A 259 6.91 -7.65 2.62
C ARG A 259 6.01 -6.52 3.13
N LEU A 260 5.43 -6.68 4.32
CA LEU A 260 4.40 -5.79 4.85
C LEU A 260 4.97 -4.46 5.39
N GLY A 261 6.23 -4.39 5.80
CA GLY A 261 6.85 -3.17 6.32
C GLY A 261 6.79 -2.02 5.31
N PRO A 262 7.51 -2.10 4.19
CA PRO A 262 7.47 -1.09 3.13
C PRO A 262 6.09 -0.93 2.49
N ALA A 263 5.31 -2.03 2.33
CA ALA A 263 3.98 -1.98 1.74
C ALA A 263 3.01 -1.09 2.53
N ARG A 264 3.08 -1.09 3.86
CA ARG A 264 2.29 -0.19 4.72
C ARG A 264 2.58 1.28 4.42
N LEU A 265 3.85 1.62 4.25
CA LEU A 265 4.26 2.99 3.91
C LEU A 265 3.82 3.37 2.50
N ALA A 266 3.95 2.47 1.53
CA ALA A 266 3.47 2.68 0.16
C ALA A 266 1.95 2.93 0.10
N HIS A 267 1.17 2.26 0.95
CA HIS A 267 -0.25 2.59 1.12
C HIS A 267 -0.44 4.02 1.66
N CYS A 268 0.31 4.43 2.69
CA CYS A 268 0.21 5.77 3.26
C CYS A 268 0.52 6.86 2.23
N MET A 269 1.54 6.64 1.37
CA MET A 269 1.90 7.55 0.27
C MET A 269 0.74 7.76 -0.73
N ARG A 270 -0.03 6.71 -1.00
CA ARG A 270 -1.22 6.79 -1.87
C ARG A 270 -2.43 7.41 -1.15
N TRP A 271 -2.64 7.07 0.11
CA TRP A 271 -3.78 7.57 0.89
C TRP A 271 -3.69 9.06 1.18
N ILE A 272 -2.47 9.61 1.39
CA ILE A 272 -2.29 11.04 1.64
C ILE A 272 -2.73 11.87 0.42
N ALA A 273 -2.52 11.38 -0.79
CA ALA A 273 -2.98 12.05 -2.01
C ALA A 273 -4.50 12.01 -2.18
N GLN A 274 -5.15 10.91 -1.79
CA GLN A 274 -6.60 10.82 -1.78
C GLN A 274 -7.22 11.76 -0.74
N ALA A 275 -6.59 11.88 0.43
CA ALA A 275 -7.00 12.84 1.45
C ALA A 275 -6.83 14.29 0.97
N GLU A 276 -5.72 14.59 0.26
CA GLU A 276 -5.49 15.90 -0.37
C GLU A 276 -6.60 16.24 -1.38
N THR A 277 -6.94 15.31 -2.26
CA THR A 277 -8.04 15.48 -3.22
C THR A 277 -9.38 15.80 -2.52
N ALA A 278 -9.70 15.09 -1.44
CA ALA A 278 -10.91 15.34 -0.68
C ALA A 278 -10.90 16.72 0.02
N LEU A 279 -9.74 17.14 0.53
CA LEU A 279 -9.57 18.46 1.14
C LEU A 279 -9.72 19.57 0.09
N ASP A 280 -9.12 19.42 -1.09
CA ASP A 280 -9.26 20.38 -2.19
C ASP A 280 -10.73 20.52 -2.62
N MET A 281 -11.45 19.40 -2.77
CA MET A 281 -12.89 19.40 -3.05
C MET A 281 -13.69 20.11 -1.95
N MET A 282 -13.37 19.88 -0.68
CA MET A 282 -14.03 20.53 0.46
C MET A 282 -13.83 22.05 0.44
N VAL A 283 -12.62 22.52 0.17
CA VAL A 283 -12.30 23.95 0.11
C VAL A 283 -12.97 24.60 -1.10
N ALA A 284 -12.90 23.97 -2.28
CA ALA A 284 -13.57 24.47 -3.48
C ALA A 284 -15.09 24.62 -3.22
N ARG A 285 -15.72 23.60 -2.63
CA ARG A 285 -17.14 23.66 -2.28
C ARG A 285 -17.45 24.78 -1.28
N ALA A 286 -16.60 24.98 -0.30
CA ALA A 286 -16.80 26.04 0.69
C ALA A 286 -16.73 27.45 0.09
N LEU A 287 -15.91 27.66 -0.94
CA LEU A 287 -15.75 28.91 -1.67
C LEU A 287 -16.89 29.19 -2.65
N GLU A 288 -17.62 28.18 -3.10
CA GLU A 288 -18.73 28.33 -4.06
C GLU A 288 -20.10 28.41 -3.38
N ARG A 289 -20.30 27.69 -2.27
CA ARG A 289 -21.64 27.51 -1.70
C ARG A 289 -22.01 28.62 -0.76
N TYR A 290 -23.07 29.33 -1.11
CA TYR A 290 -23.68 30.39 -0.29
C TYR A 290 -24.83 29.81 0.56
N SER A 291 -24.90 30.17 1.83
CA SER A 291 -25.97 29.76 2.76
C SER A 291 -26.05 30.68 3.95
N HIS A 292 -27.31 31.04 4.36
CA HIS A 292 -27.55 31.87 5.53
C HIS A 292 -26.71 33.16 5.57
N GLY A 293 -26.73 33.91 4.48
CA GLY A 293 -26.15 35.25 4.40
C GLY A 293 -24.66 35.34 4.08
N SER A 294 -23.93 34.21 3.90
CA SER A 294 -22.51 34.23 3.52
C SER A 294 -22.07 32.92 2.84
N LEU A 295 -20.84 32.86 2.31
CA LEU A 295 -20.23 31.66 1.80
C LEU A 295 -19.96 30.65 2.94
N LEU A 296 -19.93 29.35 2.63
CA LEU A 296 -19.56 28.35 3.62
C LEU A 296 -18.14 28.57 4.16
N ALA A 297 -17.22 29.06 3.33
CA ALA A 297 -15.86 29.40 3.73
C ALA A 297 -15.78 30.47 4.83
N GLU A 298 -16.82 31.30 5.00
CA GLU A 298 -16.91 32.34 6.04
C GLU A 298 -17.51 31.80 7.35
N LYS A 299 -18.01 30.57 7.36
CA LYS A 299 -18.59 29.95 8.55
C LYS A 299 -17.51 29.33 9.41
N GLN A 300 -17.41 29.74 10.68
CA GLN A 300 -16.39 29.27 11.62
C GLN A 300 -16.35 27.73 11.74
N GLY A 301 -17.51 27.07 11.81
CA GLY A 301 -17.58 25.60 11.87
C GLY A 301 -16.98 24.90 10.63
N ILE A 302 -17.11 25.49 9.44
CA ILE A 302 -16.47 24.97 8.21
C ILE A 302 -14.97 25.24 8.24
N GLN A 303 -14.53 26.40 8.71
CA GLN A 303 -13.12 26.74 8.86
C GLN A 303 -12.40 25.76 9.81
N TRP A 304 -13.05 25.32 10.89
CA TRP A 304 -12.49 24.29 11.78
C TRP A 304 -12.28 22.94 11.08
N LEU A 305 -13.26 22.49 10.28
CA LEU A 305 -13.11 21.24 9.52
C LEU A 305 -11.94 21.31 8.53
N ILE A 306 -11.76 22.45 7.87
CA ILE A 306 -10.63 22.68 6.96
C ILE A 306 -9.31 22.73 7.72
N ALA A 307 -9.25 23.46 8.85
CA ALA A 307 -8.04 23.58 9.67
C ALA A 307 -7.57 22.23 10.23
N ASP A 308 -8.49 21.46 10.82
CA ASP A 308 -8.17 20.10 11.33
C ASP A 308 -7.64 19.21 10.21
N SER A 309 -8.27 19.26 9.04
CA SER A 309 -7.83 18.46 7.88
C SER A 309 -6.46 18.88 7.36
N ALA A 310 -6.18 20.19 7.32
CA ALA A 310 -4.87 20.71 6.92
C ALA A 310 -3.76 20.29 7.90
N MET A 311 -4.03 20.33 9.22
CA MET A 311 -3.08 19.87 10.23
C MET A 311 -2.81 18.37 10.15
N GLU A 312 -3.87 17.55 9.97
CA GLU A 312 -3.73 16.11 9.78
C GLU A 312 -2.93 15.78 8.49
N MET A 313 -3.16 16.51 7.40
CA MET A 313 -2.39 16.40 6.16
C MET A 313 -0.90 16.71 6.37
N TYR A 314 -0.59 17.81 7.03
CA TYR A 314 0.79 18.23 7.29
C TYR A 314 1.54 17.19 8.13
N GLN A 315 0.94 16.74 9.23
CA GLN A 315 1.50 15.70 10.07
C GLN A 315 1.71 14.39 9.30
N GLY A 316 0.70 13.94 8.53
CA GLY A 316 0.80 12.74 7.71
C GLY A 316 1.93 12.78 6.69
N LYS A 317 2.13 13.91 6.00
CA LYS A 317 3.23 14.12 5.06
C LYS A 317 4.59 14.02 5.75
N LEU A 318 4.78 14.66 6.90
CA LEU A 318 6.02 14.59 7.67
C LEU A 318 6.31 13.16 8.17
N MET A 319 5.31 12.46 8.69
CA MET A 319 5.46 11.07 9.14
C MET A 319 5.84 10.13 8.00
N ILE A 320 5.24 10.29 6.81
CA ILE A 320 5.59 9.51 5.61
C ILE A 320 7.04 9.75 5.22
N LEU A 321 7.47 11.02 5.12
CA LEU A 321 8.83 11.37 4.71
C LEU A 321 9.86 10.87 5.71
N HIS A 322 9.61 10.99 7.02
CA HIS A 322 10.51 10.48 8.05
C HIS A 322 10.64 8.95 8.00
N ALA A 323 9.51 8.23 7.87
CA ALA A 323 9.54 6.77 7.73
C ALA A 323 10.25 6.33 6.44
N ALA A 324 10.04 7.02 5.32
CA ALA A 324 10.71 6.77 4.06
C ALA A 324 12.22 6.98 4.17
N TYR A 325 12.65 8.09 4.77
CA TYR A 325 14.05 8.38 5.05
C TYR A 325 14.73 7.28 5.87
N LYS A 326 14.08 6.79 6.94
CA LYS A 326 14.64 5.71 7.77
C LYS A 326 14.80 4.40 7.00
N ILE A 327 13.82 4.03 6.15
CA ILE A 327 13.93 2.84 5.29
C ILE A 327 15.10 3.00 4.32
N GLU A 328 15.21 4.15 3.66
CA GLU A 328 16.25 4.44 2.66
C GLU A 328 17.67 4.36 3.25
N HIS A 329 17.84 4.75 4.52
CA HIS A 329 19.12 4.72 5.22
C HIS A 329 19.35 3.45 6.05
N GLY A 330 18.53 2.41 5.90
CA GLY A 330 18.68 1.14 6.61
C GLY A 330 18.52 1.22 8.12
N MET A 331 17.82 2.24 8.63
CA MET A 331 17.53 2.45 10.05
C MET A 331 16.32 1.59 10.49
N ASP A 332 16.15 1.35 11.81
CA ASP A 332 14.89 0.76 12.30
C ASP A 332 13.73 1.73 12.10
N PHE A 333 12.80 1.34 11.27
CA PHE A 333 11.62 2.10 10.87
C PHE A 333 10.29 1.55 11.41
N THR A 334 10.36 0.50 12.22
CA THR A 334 9.17 -0.30 12.59
C THR A 334 8.15 0.53 13.39
N SER A 335 8.62 1.41 14.28
CA SER A 335 7.75 2.32 15.05
C SER A 335 7.12 3.38 14.15
N GLU A 336 7.93 4.02 13.32
CA GLU A 336 7.50 5.11 12.45
C GLU A 336 6.48 4.63 11.41
N VAL A 337 6.69 3.46 10.80
CA VAL A 337 5.72 2.88 9.86
C VAL A 337 4.41 2.51 10.57
N SER A 338 4.47 1.99 11.80
CA SER A 338 3.26 1.68 12.58
C SER A 338 2.47 2.95 12.94
N MET A 339 3.16 3.99 13.42
CA MET A 339 2.55 5.28 13.73
C MET A 339 1.96 5.94 12.48
N THR A 340 2.73 5.97 11.39
CA THR A 340 2.32 6.56 10.11
C THR A 340 1.08 5.87 9.56
N LYS A 341 1.08 4.53 9.52
CA LYS A 341 -0.05 3.75 9.00
C LYS A 341 -1.33 4.02 9.79
N HIS A 342 -1.25 3.95 11.11
CA HIS A 342 -2.40 4.22 11.96
C HIS A 342 -2.92 5.66 11.79
N PHE A 343 -2.02 6.64 11.82
CA PHE A 343 -2.38 8.06 11.71
C PHE A 343 -2.99 8.39 10.35
N VAL A 344 -2.30 8.04 9.26
CA VAL A 344 -2.72 8.40 7.89
C VAL A 344 -4.03 7.70 7.50
N ALA A 345 -4.22 6.41 7.87
CA ALA A 345 -5.47 5.70 7.60
C ALA A 345 -6.69 6.36 8.28
N ASN A 346 -6.52 6.82 9.52
CA ASN A 346 -7.57 7.52 10.25
C ASN A 346 -7.81 8.93 9.71
N SER A 347 -6.75 9.66 9.36
CA SER A 347 -6.84 11.00 8.77
C SER A 347 -7.52 10.96 7.41
N LEU A 348 -7.17 10.00 6.54
CA LEU A 348 -7.84 9.79 5.25
C LEU A 348 -9.37 9.70 5.42
N TRP A 349 -9.81 8.81 6.29
CA TRP A 349 -11.24 8.59 6.52
C TRP A 349 -11.95 9.85 7.04
N LYS A 350 -11.35 10.51 8.04
CA LYS A 350 -11.92 11.74 8.63
C LYS A 350 -11.99 12.90 7.64
N ILE A 351 -10.96 13.09 6.81
CA ILE A 351 -10.91 14.19 5.85
C ILE A 351 -11.99 13.99 4.78
N ILE A 352 -12.16 12.75 4.26
CA ILE A 352 -13.20 12.45 3.30
C ILE A 352 -14.60 12.64 3.90
N ASP A 353 -14.82 12.18 5.14
CA ASP A 353 -16.09 12.34 5.85
C ASP A 353 -16.44 13.82 6.04
N ARG A 354 -15.48 14.66 6.45
CA ARG A 354 -15.65 16.12 6.54
C ARG A 354 -15.97 16.75 5.18
N ALA A 355 -15.31 16.28 4.11
CA ALA A 355 -15.59 16.75 2.76
C ALA A 355 -17.04 16.42 2.33
N ILE A 356 -17.51 15.21 2.62
CA ILE A 356 -18.90 14.80 2.39
C ILE A 356 -19.85 15.72 3.16
N GLN A 357 -19.56 15.99 4.43
CA GLN A 357 -20.40 16.86 5.27
C GLN A 357 -20.53 18.27 4.70
N VAL A 358 -19.44 18.86 4.20
CA VAL A 358 -19.44 20.21 3.58
C VAL A 358 -20.19 20.22 2.25
N HIS A 359 -20.16 19.12 1.49
CA HIS A 359 -20.95 19.00 0.26
C HIS A 359 -22.44 18.74 0.50
N GLY A 360 -22.81 18.24 1.69
CA GLY A 360 -24.18 17.85 2.02
C GLY A 360 -24.65 16.67 1.18
N ALA A 361 -25.91 16.68 0.72
CA ALA A 361 -26.49 15.58 -0.06
C ALA A 361 -25.68 15.24 -1.32
N LEU A 362 -25.05 16.23 -1.97
CA LEU A 362 -24.17 16.01 -3.12
C LEU A 362 -22.96 15.13 -2.75
N GLY A 363 -22.37 15.34 -1.57
CA GLY A 363 -21.25 14.51 -1.09
C GLY A 363 -21.61 13.05 -0.81
N TYR A 364 -22.88 12.80 -0.51
CA TYR A 364 -23.43 11.46 -0.28
C TYR A 364 -23.90 10.76 -1.57
N SER A 365 -24.07 11.53 -2.66
CA SER A 365 -24.47 11.00 -3.97
C SER A 365 -23.27 10.37 -4.71
N THR A 366 -23.56 9.67 -5.82
CA THR A 366 -22.56 9.15 -6.74
C THR A 366 -22.16 10.15 -7.85
N ASP A 367 -22.73 11.38 -7.84
CA ASP A 367 -22.46 12.41 -8.84
C ASP A 367 -21.04 12.98 -8.71
N ILE A 368 -20.45 12.85 -7.51
CA ILE A 368 -19.05 13.22 -7.22
C ILE A 368 -18.36 12.07 -6.51
N PRO A 369 -17.01 11.97 -6.56
CA PRO A 369 -16.29 10.77 -6.13
C PRO A 369 -16.27 10.52 -4.61
N LEU A 370 -16.67 11.47 -3.76
CA LEU A 370 -16.46 11.42 -2.31
C LEU A 370 -17.10 10.20 -1.63
N ALA A 371 -18.31 9.81 -2.02
CA ALA A 371 -18.97 8.62 -1.45
C ALA A 371 -18.18 7.34 -1.76
N GLY A 372 -17.73 7.17 -3.00
CA GLY A 372 -16.86 6.06 -3.40
C GLY A 372 -15.49 6.11 -2.70
N MET A 373 -14.92 7.28 -2.55
CA MET A 373 -13.65 7.46 -1.81
C MET A 373 -13.80 7.06 -0.35
N LEU A 374 -14.91 7.39 0.32
CA LEU A 374 -15.15 7.00 1.72
C LEU A 374 -15.26 5.46 1.87
N GLN A 375 -16.01 4.82 0.97
CA GLN A 375 -16.13 3.37 0.95
C GLN A 375 -14.76 2.70 0.77
N GLN A 376 -13.95 3.21 -0.16
CA GLN A 376 -12.59 2.75 -0.38
C GLN A 376 -11.67 3.05 0.82
N ALA A 377 -11.77 4.20 1.44
CA ALA A 377 -10.93 4.57 2.58
C ALA A 377 -11.16 3.68 3.81
N ARG A 378 -12.34 3.07 3.96
CA ARG A 378 -12.68 2.29 5.17
C ARG A 378 -11.75 1.10 5.40
N TRP A 379 -11.30 0.43 4.34
CA TRP A 379 -10.41 -0.72 4.46
C TRP A 379 -8.99 -0.36 4.97
N SER A 380 -8.57 0.89 4.81
CA SER A 380 -7.24 1.34 5.23
C SER A 380 -6.97 1.09 6.73
N ARG A 381 -8.02 1.04 7.55
CA ARG A 381 -7.94 0.89 8.99
C ARG A 381 -7.71 -0.55 9.47
N PHE A 382 -7.87 -1.56 8.60
CA PHE A 382 -7.64 -2.97 8.96
C PHE A 382 -6.72 -3.73 8.02
N ALA A 383 -6.53 -3.29 6.77
CA ALA A 383 -5.59 -3.93 5.86
C ALA A 383 -4.12 -3.73 6.31
N ASP A 384 -3.29 -4.73 6.04
CA ASP A 384 -1.86 -4.77 6.39
C ASP A 384 -1.57 -4.50 7.88
N GLY A 385 -2.51 -4.87 8.73
CA GLY A 385 -2.53 -4.66 10.17
C GLY A 385 -3.64 -3.70 10.59
N ALA A 386 -4.54 -4.20 11.45
CA ALA A 386 -5.60 -3.39 12.03
C ALA A 386 -5.04 -2.27 12.92
N ASP A 387 -5.81 -1.19 13.07
CA ASP A 387 -5.46 -0.04 13.92
C ASP A 387 -5.01 -0.49 15.32
N GLU A 388 -5.72 -1.45 15.89
CA GLU A 388 -5.47 -1.99 17.22
C GLU A 388 -4.11 -2.71 17.32
N ILE A 389 -3.68 -3.39 16.26
CA ILE A 389 -2.37 -4.04 16.21
C ILE A 389 -1.25 -3.00 16.16
N HIS A 390 -1.44 -1.92 15.41
CA HIS A 390 -0.47 -0.83 15.36
C HIS A 390 -0.42 -0.10 16.72
N GLN A 391 -1.56 0.22 17.32
CA GLN A 391 -1.65 0.85 18.65
C GLN A 391 -0.98 -0.02 19.73
N MET A 392 -1.27 -1.33 19.74
CA MET A 392 -0.63 -2.27 20.66
C MET A 392 0.91 -2.26 20.49
N ARG A 393 1.41 -2.34 19.27
CA ARG A 393 2.87 -2.33 18.99
C ARG A 393 3.53 -1.01 19.39
N ILE A 394 2.89 0.12 19.10
CA ILE A 394 3.37 1.45 19.52
C ILE A 394 3.47 1.51 21.05
N ALA A 395 2.41 1.10 21.76
CA ALA A 395 2.39 1.10 23.22
C ALA A 395 3.46 0.17 23.81
N GLN A 396 3.59 -1.05 23.30
CA GLN A 396 4.60 -2.01 23.77
C GLN A 396 6.03 -1.46 23.60
N ARG A 397 6.36 -0.89 22.45
CA ARG A 397 7.67 -0.29 22.19
C ARG A 397 7.93 0.92 23.09
N THR A 398 6.92 1.76 23.31
CA THR A 398 7.03 2.92 24.19
C THR A 398 7.30 2.49 25.65
N ILE A 399 6.57 1.47 26.12
CA ILE A 399 6.76 0.90 27.46
C ILE A 399 8.16 0.26 27.58
N SER A 400 8.59 -0.51 26.57
CA SER A 400 9.93 -1.13 26.57
C SER A 400 11.03 -0.07 26.59
N ALA A 401 10.93 0.94 25.73
CA ALA A 401 11.91 2.04 25.71
C ALA A 401 12.06 2.72 27.08
N TYR A 402 10.95 2.93 27.78
CA TYR A 402 11.01 3.50 29.12
C TYR A 402 11.65 2.56 30.14
N LYS A 403 11.33 1.26 30.10
CA LYS A 403 11.95 0.25 30.96
C LYS A 403 13.45 0.13 30.75
N ASP A 404 13.88 0.16 29.48
CA ASP A 404 15.28 -0.11 29.10
C ASP A 404 16.17 1.14 29.26
N PHE A 405 15.62 2.34 29.04
CA PHE A 405 16.38 3.59 28.95
C PHE A 405 15.91 4.71 29.89
N GLY A 406 14.83 4.51 30.64
CA GLY A 406 14.24 5.56 31.50
C GLY A 406 13.59 6.72 30.74
N THR A 407 13.37 6.55 29.41
CA THR A 407 12.78 7.59 28.55
C THR A 407 12.01 6.96 27.39
N THR A 408 10.96 7.63 26.94
CA THR A 408 10.16 7.22 25.76
C THR A 408 10.75 7.72 24.43
N LYS A 409 11.80 8.54 24.46
CA LYS A 409 12.34 9.26 23.30
C LYS A 409 12.63 8.35 22.10
N LYS A 410 13.24 7.19 22.32
CA LYS A 410 13.54 6.20 21.26
C LYS A 410 12.30 5.58 20.59
N ALA A 411 11.16 5.60 21.25
CA ALA A 411 9.92 5.02 20.72
C ALA A 411 9.00 6.06 20.09
N THR A 412 9.28 7.35 20.25
CA THR A 412 8.45 8.45 19.76
C THR A 412 9.02 9.14 18.52
N GLY A 413 9.77 8.38 17.71
CA GLY A 413 10.29 8.82 16.40
C GLY A 413 11.78 9.12 16.35
N ASP A 414 12.49 9.07 17.49
CA ASP A 414 13.94 9.31 17.61
C ASP A 414 14.41 10.62 16.94
N LEU A 415 13.55 11.63 16.99
CA LEU A 415 13.86 12.96 16.50
C LEU A 415 14.68 13.75 17.54
N PRO A 416 15.59 14.63 17.13
CA PRO A 416 16.48 15.39 18.02
C PRO A 416 15.78 16.57 18.73
N LEU A 417 14.49 16.42 19.04
CA LEU A 417 13.66 17.44 19.70
C LEU A 417 13.46 17.15 21.18
#